data_f8299a7d4772ce058e762e3c8ef6a813
#
_entry.id   f8299a7d4772ce058e762e3c8ef6a813
#
_cell.length_a   1.000
_cell.length_b   1.000
_cell.length_c   1.000
_cell.angle_alpha   90.00
_cell.angle_beta   90.00
_cell.angle_gamma   90.00
#
_symmetry.space_group_name_H-M   'P 1'
#
loop_
_entity.id
_entity.type
_entity.pdbx_description
1 polymer ?
#
loop_
_entity_poly.entity_id
_entity_poly.type
_entity_poly.pdbx_seq_one_letter_code
_entity_poly.pdbx_strand_id
1 'polypeptide(L)'
;MKRLWITGAHGFIGRHVAQAFGRVGWSVFGIGHGSWREAEARSWGLEYWLESDITQDSLRTLTAVSGSPEVIFHAAGGSSVAQSVTHPIRDFDRTVRTTSVLVDTIRRVAPEALLMLPSSAAVYGIADDGPIKETASLNPVSPYGFHKCLAEHLLRGAHQLFGLRYAIIRYFSVYGPGLRKQLLWDLSQKLSSKPKDVVLFGTGEETRDFLHIEDAAGFAVLVAEKTVEPLIVNGGSGERISVRYVAKTLGELLSPETDIRFNGIQRTGDPFHYQADTCQMRHLGFHPMCNLEKGMAGYVDWLMHSDGDYRKCA
;
A
#
# COMPACT_ATOMS: atom_id res chain seq x y z
N MET A 1 4.52 24.99 -9.94
CA MET A 1 4.95 23.82 -9.16
C MET A 1 3.89 22.76 -9.34
N LYS A 2 4.27 21.49 -9.60
CA LYS A 2 3.30 20.40 -9.78
C LYS A 2 2.63 20.07 -8.47
N ARG A 3 1.32 19.80 -8.48
CA ARG A 3 0.50 19.53 -7.29
C ARG A 3 0.05 18.10 -7.26
N LEU A 4 0.24 17.48 -6.10
CA LEU A 4 -0.22 16.13 -5.81
C LEU A 4 -1.30 16.19 -4.73
N TRP A 5 -2.42 15.54 -4.96
CA TRP A 5 -3.34 15.19 -3.89
C TRP A 5 -3.12 13.75 -3.44
N ILE A 6 -3.11 13.53 -2.13
CA ILE A 6 -3.06 12.18 -1.57
C ILE A 6 -4.27 11.97 -0.66
N THR A 7 -5.13 11.05 -1.04
CA THR A 7 -6.17 10.59 -0.12
C THR A 7 -5.59 9.48 0.74
N GLY A 8 -5.90 9.49 2.03
CA GLY A 8 -5.30 8.54 2.98
C GLY A 8 -3.82 8.82 3.26
N ALA A 9 -3.39 10.09 3.18
CA ALA A 9 -1.99 10.49 3.38
C ALA A 9 -1.44 10.12 4.76
N HIS A 10 -2.26 10.08 5.81
CA HIS A 10 -1.85 9.63 7.14
C HIS A 10 -1.56 8.11 7.22
N GLY A 11 -2.00 7.33 6.24
CA GLY A 11 -1.75 5.89 6.16
C GLY A 11 -0.28 5.55 5.89
N PHE A 12 0.07 4.26 6.05
CA PHE A 12 1.44 3.77 5.86
C PHE A 12 2.02 4.13 4.48
N ILE A 13 1.35 3.74 3.38
CA ILE A 13 1.83 4.06 2.03
C ILE A 13 1.70 5.56 1.74
N GLY A 14 0.57 6.18 2.11
CA GLY A 14 0.28 7.57 1.79
C GLY A 14 1.33 8.56 2.31
N ARG A 15 1.80 8.39 3.56
CA ARG A 15 2.82 9.28 4.15
C ARG A 15 4.18 9.18 3.46
N HIS A 16 4.60 7.98 3.10
CA HIS A 16 5.88 7.79 2.40
C HIS A 16 5.82 8.30 0.96
N VAL A 17 4.68 8.14 0.29
CA VAL A 17 4.44 8.75 -1.02
C VAL A 17 4.46 10.27 -0.91
N ALA A 18 3.81 10.86 0.11
CA ALA A 18 3.87 12.30 0.36
C ALA A 18 5.32 12.79 0.48
N GLN A 19 6.11 12.10 1.31
CA GLN A 19 7.51 12.44 1.51
C GLN A 19 8.34 12.28 0.22
N ALA A 20 8.11 11.22 -0.55
CA ALA A 20 8.85 10.98 -1.80
C ALA A 20 8.57 12.08 -2.84
N PHE A 21 7.32 12.47 -3.02
CA PHE A 21 6.95 13.56 -3.93
C PHE A 21 7.45 14.93 -3.43
N GLY A 22 7.37 15.21 -2.13
CA GLY A 22 7.92 16.43 -1.55
C GLY A 22 9.43 16.56 -1.79
N ARG A 23 10.20 15.46 -1.67
CA ARG A 23 11.65 15.44 -1.93
C ARG A 23 12.01 15.79 -3.39
N VAL A 24 11.13 15.53 -4.33
CA VAL A 24 11.34 15.88 -5.76
C VAL A 24 10.63 17.17 -6.17
N GLY A 25 10.22 17.98 -5.19
CA GLY A 25 9.75 19.35 -5.41
C GLY A 25 8.29 19.49 -5.82
N TRP A 26 7.42 18.51 -5.53
CA TRP A 26 5.99 18.65 -5.71
C TRP A 26 5.35 19.31 -4.48
N SER A 27 4.33 20.14 -4.71
CA SER A 27 3.43 20.60 -3.65
C SER A 27 2.43 19.50 -3.33
N VAL A 28 2.44 19.00 -2.09
CA VAL A 28 1.64 17.85 -1.67
C VAL A 28 0.52 18.26 -0.72
N PHE A 29 -0.70 17.87 -1.03
CA PHE A 29 -1.90 18.14 -0.27
C PHE A 29 -2.57 16.83 0.11
N GLY A 30 -2.87 16.66 1.39
CA GLY A 30 -3.41 15.41 1.92
C GLY A 30 -4.82 15.53 2.45
N ILE A 31 -5.61 14.45 2.32
CA ILE A 31 -6.93 14.31 2.94
C ILE A 31 -7.11 12.89 3.47
N GLY A 32 -7.81 12.74 4.58
CA GLY A 32 -8.19 11.45 5.14
C GLY A 32 -8.39 11.49 6.65
N HIS A 33 -8.34 10.31 7.26
CA HIS A 33 -8.47 10.14 8.71
C HIS A 33 -7.11 10.16 9.39
N GLY A 34 -7.12 10.57 10.66
CA GLY A 34 -5.95 10.61 11.53
C GLY A 34 -5.52 12.04 11.83
N SER A 35 -5.22 12.27 13.09
CA SER A 35 -4.83 13.59 13.56
C SER A 35 -3.33 13.79 13.38
N TRP A 36 -2.97 14.74 12.55
CA TRP A 36 -1.63 15.27 12.44
C TRP A 36 -1.59 16.71 12.89
N ARG A 37 -0.62 17.05 13.74
CA ARG A 37 -0.25 18.44 13.93
C ARG A 37 0.40 18.97 12.66
N GLU A 38 0.26 20.24 12.38
CA GLU A 38 0.81 20.86 11.16
C GLU A 38 2.30 20.54 10.95
N ALA A 39 3.10 20.62 12.01
CA ALA A 39 4.52 20.29 11.95
C ALA A 39 4.80 18.82 11.57
N GLU A 40 3.95 17.88 12.02
CA GLU A 40 4.05 16.46 11.64
C GLU A 40 3.69 16.25 10.17
N ALA A 41 2.59 16.85 9.72
CA ALA A 41 2.20 16.77 8.31
C ALA A 41 3.32 17.34 7.41
N ARG A 42 3.91 18.47 7.78
CA ARG A 42 5.05 19.09 7.08
C ARG A 42 6.29 18.20 7.08
N SER A 43 6.59 17.49 8.17
CA SER A 43 7.72 16.55 8.22
C SER A 43 7.57 15.37 7.25
N TRP A 44 6.33 15.02 6.88
CA TRP A 44 6.01 14.07 5.83
C TRP A 44 5.88 14.68 4.44
N GLY A 45 6.25 15.95 4.26
CA GLY A 45 6.26 16.65 2.97
C GLY A 45 4.91 17.23 2.52
N LEU A 46 3.89 17.27 3.40
CA LEU A 46 2.62 17.89 3.07
C LEU A 46 2.66 19.41 3.33
N GLU A 47 2.15 20.19 2.40
CA GLU A 47 1.89 21.61 2.59
C GLU A 47 0.58 21.86 3.36
N TYR A 48 -0.39 20.95 3.17
CA TYR A 48 -1.70 21.01 3.81
C TYR A 48 -2.26 19.63 4.11
N TRP A 49 -2.86 19.47 5.28
CA TRP A 49 -3.57 18.27 5.71
C TRP A 49 -5.01 18.59 6.08
N LEU A 50 -5.96 17.90 5.45
CA LEU A 50 -7.37 17.99 5.78
C LEU A 50 -7.82 16.67 6.45
N GLU A 51 -8.08 16.73 7.76
CA GLU A 51 -8.69 15.60 8.47
C GLU A 51 -10.18 15.55 8.15
N SER A 52 -10.57 14.68 7.25
CA SER A 52 -11.96 14.54 6.78
C SER A 52 -12.18 13.23 6.06
N ASP A 53 -13.44 12.80 6.00
CA ASP A 53 -13.92 11.81 5.04
C ASP A 53 -13.78 12.33 3.59
N ILE A 54 -13.65 11.41 2.65
CA ILE A 54 -13.63 11.73 1.22
C ILE A 54 -15.07 11.90 0.74
N THR A 55 -15.49 13.16 0.67
CA THR A 55 -16.79 13.61 0.20
C THR A 55 -16.62 14.66 -0.88
N GLN A 56 -17.68 14.98 -1.62
CA GLN A 56 -17.63 16.08 -2.58
C GLN A 56 -17.26 17.42 -1.91
N ASP A 57 -17.76 17.68 -0.70
CA ASP A 57 -17.50 18.93 0.01
C ASP A 57 -16.06 19.03 0.52
N SER A 58 -15.51 17.94 1.08
CA SER A 58 -14.12 17.94 1.49
C SER A 58 -13.14 18.07 0.32
N LEU A 59 -13.47 17.47 -0.83
CA LEU A 59 -12.68 17.64 -2.06
C LEU A 59 -12.80 19.05 -2.65
N ARG A 60 -13.97 19.71 -2.52
CA ARG A 60 -14.12 21.14 -2.87
C ARG A 60 -13.26 22.03 -1.96
N THR A 61 -13.24 21.74 -0.66
CA THR A 61 -12.36 22.44 0.30
C THR A 61 -10.90 22.27 -0.09
N LEU A 62 -10.48 21.04 -0.42
CA LEU A 62 -9.12 20.78 -0.87
C LEU A 62 -8.80 21.55 -2.17
N THR A 63 -9.73 21.57 -3.13
CA THR A 63 -9.59 22.36 -4.36
C THR A 63 -9.43 23.86 -4.09
N ALA A 64 -10.19 24.40 -3.15
CA ALA A 64 -10.12 25.83 -2.81
C ALA A 64 -8.76 26.20 -2.21
N VAL A 65 -8.13 25.30 -1.45
CA VAL A 65 -6.82 25.54 -0.81
C VAL A 65 -5.67 25.30 -1.78
N SER A 66 -5.71 24.21 -2.55
CA SER A 66 -4.57 23.76 -3.36
C SER A 66 -4.65 24.14 -4.85
N GLY A 67 -5.83 24.50 -5.34
CA GLY A 67 -6.10 24.47 -6.77
C GLY A 67 -6.23 23.03 -7.31
N SER A 68 -6.36 22.90 -8.63
CA SER A 68 -6.48 21.60 -9.31
C SER A 68 -5.14 20.85 -9.29
N PRO A 69 -5.13 19.54 -8.96
CA PRO A 69 -3.92 18.73 -8.97
C PRO A 69 -3.56 18.27 -10.38
N GLU A 70 -2.28 18.01 -10.63
CA GLU A 70 -1.81 17.28 -11.81
C GLU A 70 -1.86 15.76 -11.59
N VAL A 71 -1.69 15.33 -10.34
CA VAL A 71 -1.74 13.90 -9.96
C VAL A 71 -2.55 13.74 -8.67
N ILE A 72 -3.29 12.65 -8.60
CA ILE A 72 -4.01 12.24 -7.39
C ILE A 72 -3.59 10.81 -7.06
N PHE A 73 -2.98 10.61 -5.89
CA PHE A 73 -2.66 9.29 -5.36
C PHE A 73 -3.74 8.84 -4.37
N HIS A 74 -4.59 7.90 -4.77
CA HIS A 74 -5.76 7.47 -4.00
C HIS A 74 -5.44 6.31 -3.05
N ALA A 75 -4.74 6.60 -1.94
CA ALA A 75 -4.38 5.58 -0.94
C ALA A 75 -5.47 5.35 0.13
N ALA A 76 -6.54 6.15 0.14
CA ALA A 76 -7.68 5.86 1.01
C ALA A 76 -8.37 4.57 0.56
N GLY A 77 -8.67 3.70 1.51
CA GLY A 77 -9.30 2.41 1.21
C GLY A 77 -9.09 1.40 2.33
N GLY A 78 -9.70 0.24 2.16
CA GLY A 78 -9.40 -0.93 2.97
C GLY A 78 -7.93 -1.34 2.79
N SER A 79 -7.36 -1.93 3.83
CA SER A 79 -5.94 -2.27 3.86
C SER A 79 -5.63 -3.61 4.53
N SER A 80 -6.65 -4.42 4.80
CA SER A 80 -6.52 -5.70 5.49
C SER A 80 -7.55 -6.70 4.99
N VAL A 81 -7.10 -7.85 4.51
CA VAL A 81 -7.96 -8.98 4.12
C VAL A 81 -8.80 -9.42 5.32
N ALA A 82 -8.20 -9.63 6.48
CA ALA A 82 -8.91 -10.10 7.66
C ALA A 82 -10.04 -9.14 8.09
N GLN A 83 -9.77 -7.83 8.10
CA GLN A 83 -10.80 -6.84 8.44
C GLN A 83 -11.92 -6.77 7.39
N SER A 84 -11.62 -7.01 6.12
CA SER A 84 -12.64 -7.02 5.07
C SER A 84 -13.60 -8.21 5.20
N VAL A 85 -13.14 -9.34 5.72
CA VAL A 85 -13.98 -10.52 5.99
C VAL A 85 -14.92 -10.24 7.16
N THR A 86 -14.44 -9.61 8.23
CA THR A 86 -15.26 -9.28 9.40
C THR A 86 -16.20 -8.09 9.19
N HIS A 87 -15.80 -7.12 8.35
CA HIS A 87 -16.54 -5.88 8.11
C HIS A 87 -16.59 -5.51 6.61
N PRO A 88 -17.23 -6.33 5.76
CA PRO A 88 -17.17 -6.16 4.30
C PRO A 88 -17.81 -4.85 3.81
N ILE A 89 -18.90 -4.40 4.42
CA ILE A 89 -19.55 -3.13 4.07
C ILE A 89 -18.62 -1.96 4.35
N ARG A 90 -17.96 -1.94 5.49
CA ARG A 90 -17.00 -0.88 5.83
C ARG A 90 -15.82 -0.85 4.86
N ASP A 91 -15.35 -2.01 4.42
CA ASP A 91 -14.27 -2.11 3.43
C ASP A 91 -14.75 -1.61 2.05
N PHE A 92 -15.98 -1.95 1.65
CA PHE A 92 -16.63 -1.42 0.44
C PHE A 92 -16.74 0.10 0.47
N ASP A 93 -17.29 0.67 1.55
CA ASP A 93 -17.45 2.12 1.69
C ASP A 93 -16.11 2.85 1.61
N ARG A 94 -15.09 2.30 2.26
CA ARG A 94 -13.74 2.89 2.26
C ARG A 94 -13.02 2.78 0.91
N THR A 95 -13.28 1.74 0.13
CA THR A 95 -12.57 1.45 -1.11
C THR A 95 -13.37 1.87 -2.33
N VAL A 96 -14.56 1.31 -2.52
CA VAL A 96 -15.34 1.47 -3.75
C VAL A 96 -16.07 2.81 -3.75
N ARG A 97 -16.77 3.13 -2.66
CA ARG A 97 -17.53 4.37 -2.56
C ARG A 97 -16.62 5.60 -2.62
N THR A 98 -15.50 5.60 -1.89
CA THR A 98 -14.56 6.73 -1.93
C THR A 98 -13.94 6.90 -3.31
N THR A 99 -13.59 5.81 -4.00
CA THR A 99 -13.13 5.85 -5.39
C THR A 99 -14.18 6.46 -6.31
N SER A 100 -15.45 6.07 -6.17
CA SER A 100 -16.54 6.61 -6.99
C SER A 100 -16.73 8.12 -6.75
N VAL A 101 -16.74 8.57 -5.49
CA VAL A 101 -16.82 10.00 -5.14
C VAL A 101 -15.65 10.77 -5.75
N LEU A 102 -14.46 10.24 -5.65
CA LEU A 102 -13.26 10.87 -6.19
C LEU A 102 -13.32 11.00 -7.72
N VAL A 103 -13.65 9.91 -8.43
CA VAL A 103 -13.82 9.90 -9.88
C VAL A 103 -14.86 10.95 -10.34
N ASP A 104 -16.04 11.00 -9.68
CA ASP A 104 -17.07 11.98 -10.04
C ASP A 104 -16.62 13.42 -9.81
N THR A 105 -15.83 13.66 -8.74
CA THR A 105 -15.34 15.01 -8.45
C THR A 105 -14.24 15.42 -9.44
N ILE A 106 -13.20 14.59 -9.63
CA ILE A 106 -12.04 14.98 -10.44
C ILE A 106 -12.38 15.17 -11.92
N ARG A 107 -13.30 14.39 -12.49
CA ARG A 107 -13.74 14.60 -13.88
C ARG A 107 -14.31 15.99 -14.14
N ARG A 108 -14.71 16.72 -13.09
CA ARG A 108 -15.26 18.08 -13.16
C ARG A 108 -14.23 19.15 -12.83
N VAL A 109 -13.37 18.90 -11.80
CA VAL A 109 -12.47 19.93 -11.27
C VAL A 109 -11.04 19.78 -11.77
N ALA A 110 -10.65 18.59 -12.23
CA ALA A 110 -9.29 18.29 -12.69
C ALA A 110 -9.31 17.17 -13.77
N PRO A 111 -10.03 17.35 -14.90
CA PRO A 111 -10.23 16.30 -15.91
C PRO A 111 -8.92 15.77 -16.50
N GLU A 112 -7.87 16.60 -16.54
CA GLU A 112 -6.54 16.22 -17.05
C GLU A 112 -5.64 15.55 -16.00
N ALA A 113 -6.08 15.49 -14.73
CA ALA A 113 -5.28 14.89 -13.67
C ALA A 113 -5.10 13.38 -13.88
N LEU A 114 -3.92 12.88 -13.56
CA LEU A 114 -3.65 11.45 -13.49
C LEU A 114 -4.15 10.90 -12.16
N LEU A 115 -5.16 10.02 -12.18
CA LEU A 115 -5.61 9.28 -10.98
C LEU A 115 -4.81 8.01 -10.81
N MET A 116 -3.98 7.95 -9.78
CA MET A 116 -3.19 6.79 -9.42
C MET A 116 -3.88 5.98 -8.31
N LEU A 117 -4.13 4.70 -8.57
CA LEU A 117 -4.73 3.78 -7.60
C LEU A 117 -3.69 2.76 -7.11
N PRO A 118 -3.26 2.80 -5.85
CA PRO A 118 -2.56 1.67 -5.22
C PRO A 118 -3.55 0.52 -5.01
N SER A 119 -3.58 -0.38 -5.98
CA SER A 119 -4.29 -1.64 -5.93
C SER A 119 -3.44 -2.69 -5.18
N SER A 120 -3.76 -3.95 -5.29
CA SER A 120 -3.11 -5.02 -4.55
C SER A 120 -3.01 -6.29 -5.38
N ALA A 121 -1.97 -7.10 -5.13
CA ALA A 121 -1.88 -8.46 -5.66
C ALA A 121 -3.09 -9.34 -5.25
N ALA A 122 -3.83 -8.97 -4.21
CA ALA A 122 -5.06 -9.67 -3.80
C ALA A 122 -6.15 -9.70 -4.89
N VAL A 123 -6.06 -8.88 -5.94
CA VAL A 123 -6.97 -8.92 -7.09
C VAL A 123 -6.77 -10.18 -7.93
N TYR A 124 -5.58 -10.78 -7.92
CA TYR A 124 -5.29 -12.00 -8.65
C TYR A 124 -5.89 -13.25 -7.98
N GLY A 125 -6.05 -13.21 -6.64
CA GLY A 125 -6.51 -14.36 -5.87
C GLY A 125 -5.47 -15.49 -5.84
N ILE A 126 -5.93 -16.73 -6.05
CA ILE A 126 -5.04 -17.88 -6.19
C ILE A 126 -4.49 -17.88 -7.62
N ALA A 127 -3.20 -17.68 -7.76
CA ALA A 127 -2.50 -17.68 -9.03
C ALA A 127 -1.73 -18.99 -9.23
N ASP A 128 -1.44 -19.30 -10.50
CA ASP A 128 -0.56 -20.40 -10.87
C ASP A 128 0.87 -20.17 -10.34
N ASP A 129 1.68 -21.22 -10.31
CA ASP A 129 3.07 -21.13 -9.88
C ASP A 129 3.89 -20.31 -10.89
N GLY A 130 4.62 -19.32 -10.39
CA GLY A 130 5.47 -18.44 -11.20
C GLY A 130 5.16 -16.94 -11.02
N PRO A 131 5.92 -16.07 -11.72
CA PRO A 131 5.69 -14.63 -11.69
C PRO A 131 4.34 -14.25 -12.31
N ILE A 132 3.54 -13.50 -11.55
CA ILE A 132 2.19 -13.10 -11.94
C ILE A 132 2.28 -11.85 -12.82
N LYS A 133 1.86 -11.97 -14.08
CA LYS A 133 1.80 -10.85 -15.02
C LYS A 133 0.56 -9.98 -14.78
N GLU A 134 0.62 -8.71 -15.20
CA GLU A 134 -0.52 -7.78 -15.11
C GLU A 134 -1.71 -8.22 -15.95
N THR A 135 -1.48 -9.05 -16.97
CA THR A 135 -2.50 -9.65 -17.84
C THR A 135 -3.16 -10.90 -17.25
N ALA A 136 -2.68 -11.40 -16.10
CA ALA A 136 -3.30 -12.54 -15.43
C ALA A 136 -4.76 -12.27 -15.05
N SER A 137 -5.56 -13.32 -15.06
CA SER A 137 -6.98 -13.24 -14.68
C SER A 137 -7.15 -12.75 -13.25
N LEU A 138 -8.14 -11.90 -13.03
CA LEU A 138 -8.49 -11.39 -11.70
C LEU A 138 -9.52 -12.33 -11.07
N ASN A 139 -9.13 -13.01 -10.00
CA ASN A 139 -9.92 -14.04 -9.33
C ASN A 139 -9.84 -13.89 -7.80
N PRO A 140 -10.23 -12.71 -7.26
CA PRO A 140 -10.05 -12.41 -5.85
C PRO A 140 -10.82 -13.38 -4.95
N VAL A 141 -10.21 -13.76 -3.82
CA VAL A 141 -10.75 -14.71 -2.85
C VAL A 141 -11.13 -14.06 -1.51
N SER A 142 -11.20 -12.74 -1.48
CA SER A 142 -11.58 -11.97 -0.29
C SER A 142 -12.38 -10.72 -0.66
N PRO A 143 -13.23 -10.20 0.24
CA PRO A 143 -13.92 -8.92 0.01
C PRO A 143 -12.94 -7.79 -0.33
N TYR A 144 -11.80 -7.70 0.36
CA TYR A 144 -10.75 -6.74 0.05
C TYR A 144 -10.26 -6.82 -1.42
N GLY A 145 -9.95 -8.03 -1.89
CA GLY A 145 -9.53 -8.23 -3.28
C GLY A 145 -10.64 -7.87 -4.28
N PHE A 146 -11.89 -8.25 -3.99
CA PHE A 146 -13.06 -7.87 -4.79
C PHE A 146 -13.25 -6.36 -4.85
N HIS A 147 -13.16 -5.67 -3.72
CA HIS A 147 -13.34 -4.21 -3.69
C HIS A 147 -12.21 -3.48 -4.43
N LYS A 148 -10.98 -4.00 -4.37
CA LYS A 148 -9.89 -3.47 -5.21
C LYS A 148 -10.16 -3.69 -6.70
N CYS A 149 -10.67 -4.86 -7.12
CA CYS A 149 -11.11 -5.08 -8.52
C CYS A 149 -12.21 -4.08 -8.93
N LEU A 150 -13.20 -3.85 -8.09
CA LEU A 150 -14.26 -2.87 -8.37
C LEU A 150 -13.70 -1.45 -8.51
N ALA A 151 -12.75 -1.05 -7.66
CA ALA A 151 -12.07 0.25 -7.78
C ALA A 151 -11.28 0.35 -9.09
N GLU A 152 -10.56 -0.70 -9.51
CA GLU A 152 -9.89 -0.74 -10.83
C GLU A 152 -10.91 -0.60 -11.98
N HIS A 153 -12.06 -1.27 -11.89
CA HIS A 153 -13.12 -1.16 -12.90
C HIS A 153 -13.73 0.24 -12.98
N LEU A 154 -13.90 0.93 -11.85
CA LEU A 154 -14.35 2.32 -11.83
C LEU A 154 -13.39 3.24 -12.60
N LEU A 155 -12.08 3.08 -12.43
CA LEU A 155 -11.09 3.87 -13.16
C LEU A 155 -11.13 3.58 -14.67
N ARG A 156 -11.19 2.29 -15.05
CA ARG A 156 -11.30 1.89 -16.46
C ARG A 156 -12.58 2.43 -17.11
N GLY A 157 -13.72 2.31 -16.42
CA GLY A 157 -14.99 2.86 -16.90
C GLY A 157 -14.96 4.39 -17.02
N ALA A 158 -14.36 5.07 -16.04
CA ALA A 158 -14.19 6.52 -16.10
C ALA A 158 -13.29 6.98 -17.26
N HIS A 159 -12.24 6.19 -17.57
CA HIS A 159 -11.44 6.45 -18.76
C HIS A 159 -12.26 6.29 -20.05
N GLN A 160 -12.97 5.18 -20.18
CA GLN A 160 -13.78 4.91 -21.41
C GLN A 160 -14.88 5.94 -21.64
N LEU A 161 -15.54 6.40 -20.56
CA LEU A 161 -16.70 7.28 -20.66
C LEU A 161 -16.33 8.77 -20.63
N PHE A 162 -15.27 9.14 -19.95
CA PHE A 162 -14.94 10.54 -19.65
C PHE A 162 -13.50 10.93 -20.03
N GLY A 163 -12.69 9.99 -20.55
CA GLY A 163 -11.29 10.24 -20.88
C GLY A 163 -10.37 10.38 -19.67
N LEU A 164 -10.81 10.00 -18.45
CA LEU A 164 -9.99 10.15 -17.23
C LEU A 164 -8.68 9.38 -17.37
N ARG A 165 -7.56 10.05 -17.11
CA ARG A 165 -6.25 9.42 -17.11
C ARG A 165 -6.06 8.62 -15.81
N TYR A 166 -5.53 7.40 -15.89
CA TYR A 166 -5.28 6.60 -14.70
C TYR A 166 -4.00 5.78 -14.77
N ALA A 167 -3.46 5.47 -13.59
CA ALA A 167 -2.45 4.44 -13.38
C ALA A 167 -2.85 3.55 -12.20
N ILE A 168 -2.77 2.24 -12.36
CA ILE A 168 -3.04 1.25 -11.32
C ILE A 168 -1.73 0.57 -10.99
N ILE A 169 -1.30 0.65 -9.72
CA ILE A 169 -0.15 -0.08 -9.22
C ILE A 169 -0.66 -1.21 -8.32
N ARG A 170 -0.51 -2.46 -8.76
CA ARG A 170 -0.86 -3.64 -7.97
C ARG A 170 0.30 -4.00 -7.07
N TYR A 171 0.31 -3.41 -5.86
CA TYR A 171 1.35 -3.71 -4.88
C TYR A 171 1.22 -5.12 -4.33
N PHE A 172 2.36 -5.78 -4.21
CA PHE A 172 2.52 -7.02 -3.47
C PHE A 172 2.72 -6.70 -1.97
N SER A 173 3.63 -7.38 -1.27
CA SER A 173 3.78 -7.16 0.17
C SER A 173 4.67 -5.94 0.47
N VAL A 174 4.07 -4.74 0.55
CA VAL A 174 4.82 -3.54 0.94
C VAL A 174 5.13 -3.57 2.43
N TYR A 175 6.41 -3.36 2.79
CA TYR A 175 6.89 -3.38 4.16
C TYR A 175 7.91 -2.26 4.43
N GLY A 176 8.20 -2.00 5.71
CA GLY A 176 9.22 -1.04 6.14
C GLY A 176 8.77 -0.20 7.33
N PRO A 177 9.57 0.79 7.76
CA PRO A 177 9.27 1.66 8.89
C PRO A 177 7.87 2.26 8.83
N GLY A 178 7.12 2.17 9.92
CA GLY A 178 5.73 2.64 9.99
C GLY A 178 4.66 1.59 9.70
N LEU A 179 5.02 0.37 9.26
CA LEU A 179 4.05 -0.72 9.08
C LEU A 179 3.61 -1.30 10.42
N ARG A 180 2.32 -1.14 10.76
CA ARG A 180 1.71 -1.65 12.02
C ARG A 180 0.61 -2.66 11.73
N LYS A 181 0.87 -3.63 10.86
CA LYS A 181 -0.05 -4.71 10.48
C LYS A 181 0.67 -5.84 9.76
N GLN A 182 -0.02 -6.96 9.55
CA GLN A 182 0.46 -8.13 8.82
C GLN A 182 1.62 -8.86 9.52
N LEU A 183 2.25 -9.80 8.81
CA LEU A 183 3.24 -10.73 9.36
C LEU A 183 4.33 -10.05 10.18
N LEU A 184 4.98 -9.02 9.63
CA LEU A 184 6.11 -8.38 10.30
C LEU A 184 5.68 -7.75 11.63
N TRP A 185 4.57 -7.03 11.63
CA TRP A 185 4.03 -6.41 12.83
C TRP A 185 3.57 -7.44 13.86
N ASP A 186 2.71 -8.39 13.43
CA ASP A 186 2.13 -9.39 14.32
C ASP A 186 3.22 -10.26 14.98
N LEU A 187 4.26 -10.62 14.23
CA LEU A 187 5.39 -11.36 14.75
C LEU A 187 6.26 -10.49 15.68
N SER A 188 6.52 -9.24 15.31
CA SER A 188 7.29 -8.32 16.17
C SER A 188 6.60 -8.10 17.51
N GLN A 189 5.26 -7.97 17.54
CA GLN A 189 4.51 -7.85 18.79
C GLN A 189 4.65 -9.11 19.67
N LYS A 190 4.62 -10.30 19.07
CA LYS A 190 4.85 -11.56 19.79
C LYS A 190 6.28 -11.66 20.33
N LEU A 191 7.28 -11.25 19.56
CA LEU A 191 8.69 -11.31 19.94
C LEU A 191 9.09 -10.24 20.96
N SER A 192 8.34 -9.16 21.08
CA SER A 192 8.66 -8.05 22.00
C SER A 192 8.73 -8.45 23.47
N SER A 193 7.96 -9.47 23.88
CA SER A 193 7.99 -10.03 25.23
C SER A 193 9.08 -11.08 25.43
N LYS A 194 9.90 -11.36 24.40
CA LYS A 194 10.96 -12.38 24.39
C LYS A 194 10.45 -13.75 24.90
N PRO A 195 9.40 -14.31 24.30
CA PRO A 195 8.84 -15.59 24.74
C PRO A 195 9.81 -16.73 24.41
N LYS A 196 9.67 -17.86 25.11
CA LYS A 196 10.47 -19.06 24.82
C LYS A 196 10.18 -19.63 23.44
N ASP A 197 8.90 -19.60 23.02
CA ASP A 197 8.45 -20.07 21.72
C ASP A 197 7.33 -19.22 21.15
N VAL A 198 7.24 -19.17 19.81
CA VAL A 198 6.17 -18.54 19.04
C VAL A 198 5.68 -19.52 17.98
N VAL A 199 4.37 -19.77 17.94
CA VAL A 199 3.76 -20.59 16.89
C VAL A 199 3.07 -19.70 15.88
N LEU A 200 3.41 -19.88 14.59
CA LEU A 200 2.82 -19.22 13.44
C LEU A 200 1.91 -20.18 12.69
N PHE A 201 0.90 -19.62 11.99
CA PHE A 201 0.08 -20.39 11.05
C PHE A 201 0.86 -20.68 9.77
N GLY A 202 0.49 -21.78 9.09
CA GLY A 202 1.10 -22.22 7.85
C GLY A 202 2.22 -23.21 8.06
N THR A 203 2.89 -23.52 6.97
CA THR A 203 4.07 -24.40 6.94
C THR A 203 5.38 -23.62 7.02
N GLY A 204 5.32 -22.31 6.72
CA GLY A 204 6.46 -21.44 6.53
C GLY A 204 7.02 -21.45 5.10
N GLU A 205 6.55 -22.40 4.26
CA GLU A 205 6.97 -22.51 2.85
C GLU A 205 6.15 -21.58 1.94
N GLU A 206 5.07 -20.99 2.45
CA GLU A 206 4.32 -19.97 1.74
C GLU A 206 5.24 -18.83 1.39
N THR A 207 5.14 -18.31 0.17
CA THR A 207 6.02 -17.24 -0.29
C THR A 207 5.27 -15.95 -0.58
N ARG A 208 5.95 -14.84 -0.39
CA ARG A 208 5.49 -13.49 -0.72
C ARG A 208 6.60 -12.73 -1.43
N ASP A 209 6.20 -11.74 -2.19
CA ASP A 209 7.08 -10.76 -2.80
C ASP A 209 7.07 -9.49 -1.94
N PHE A 210 8.20 -9.19 -1.31
CA PHE A 210 8.32 -8.07 -0.38
C PHE A 210 8.97 -6.87 -1.06
N LEU A 211 8.25 -5.74 -1.13
CA LEU A 211 8.76 -4.47 -1.65
C LEU A 211 8.92 -3.46 -0.51
N HIS A 212 10.12 -2.91 -0.35
CA HIS A 212 10.35 -1.90 0.68
C HIS A 212 9.53 -0.62 0.41
N ILE A 213 9.06 0.03 1.47
CA ILE A 213 8.18 1.20 1.35
C ILE A 213 8.82 2.38 0.62
N GLU A 214 10.13 2.57 0.75
CA GLU A 214 10.82 3.64 0.00
C GLU A 214 10.85 3.34 -1.50
N ASP A 215 11.06 2.07 -1.88
CA ASP A 215 10.97 1.63 -3.27
C ASP A 215 9.53 1.75 -3.80
N ALA A 216 8.53 1.36 -3.00
CA ALA A 216 7.13 1.52 -3.37
C ALA A 216 6.74 2.99 -3.59
N ALA A 217 7.22 3.90 -2.73
CA ALA A 217 6.98 5.33 -2.85
C ALA A 217 7.75 5.95 -4.03
N GLY A 218 9.02 5.58 -4.22
CA GLY A 218 9.83 6.01 -5.35
C GLY A 218 9.25 5.54 -6.69
N PHE A 219 8.71 4.31 -6.72
CA PHE A 219 8.02 3.80 -7.90
C PHE A 219 6.75 4.58 -8.21
N ALA A 220 5.99 5.01 -7.20
CA ALA A 220 4.82 5.86 -7.42
C ALA A 220 5.20 7.22 -8.05
N VAL A 221 6.32 7.82 -7.64
CA VAL A 221 6.86 9.04 -8.27
C VAL A 221 7.16 8.79 -9.74
N LEU A 222 7.89 7.72 -10.06
CA LEU A 222 8.24 7.40 -11.44
C LEU A 222 7.00 7.15 -12.31
N VAL A 223 6.02 6.41 -11.79
CA VAL A 223 4.74 6.17 -12.49
C VAL A 223 4.03 7.49 -12.78
N ALA A 224 3.97 8.41 -11.81
CA ALA A 224 3.37 9.73 -12.01
C ALA A 224 4.06 10.55 -13.11
N GLU A 225 5.38 10.41 -13.24
CA GLU A 225 6.16 11.17 -14.23
C GLU A 225 6.14 10.55 -15.63
N LYS A 226 6.02 9.23 -15.71
CA LYS A 226 6.12 8.49 -16.98
C LYS A 226 4.78 8.15 -17.61
N THR A 227 3.66 8.16 -16.86
CA THR A 227 2.37 7.74 -17.38
C THR A 227 1.77 8.78 -18.33
N VAL A 228 1.69 8.45 -19.59
CA VAL A 228 1.00 9.22 -20.64
C VAL A 228 -0.34 8.56 -20.97
N GLU A 229 -0.34 7.25 -21.19
CA GLU A 229 -1.51 6.42 -21.48
C GLU A 229 -1.95 5.65 -20.24
N PRO A 230 -3.17 5.09 -20.21
CA PRO A 230 -3.61 4.24 -19.11
C PRO A 230 -2.63 3.11 -18.80
N LEU A 231 -2.23 3.01 -17.54
CA LEU A 231 -1.22 2.07 -17.09
C LEU A 231 -1.76 1.15 -16.01
N ILE A 232 -1.44 -0.15 -16.11
CA ILE A 232 -1.58 -1.12 -15.02
C ILE A 232 -0.22 -1.79 -14.87
N VAL A 233 0.35 -1.77 -13.66
CA VAL A 233 1.69 -2.28 -13.41
C VAL A 233 1.77 -2.95 -12.04
N ASN A 234 2.54 -4.02 -11.93
CA ASN A 234 2.86 -4.64 -10.66
C ASN A 234 3.91 -3.84 -9.89
N GLY A 235 3.70 -3.71 -8.58
CA GLY A 235 4.65 -3.13 -7.64
C GLY A 235 5.17 -4.21 -6.69
N GLY A 236 6.23 -4.89 -7.07
CA GLY A 236 6.89 -5.93 -6.31
C GLY A 236 8.40 -5.92 -6.51
N SER A 237 9.15 -6.70 -5.74
CA SER A 237 10.59 -6.87 -5.94
C SER A 237 10.90 -7.83 -7.09
N GLY A 238 9.98 -8.75 -7.39
CA GLY A 238 10.18 -9.88 -8.27
C GLY A 238 10.87 -11.06 -7.57
N GLU A 239 11.09 -10.97 -6.26
CA GLU A 239 11.72 -12.03 -5.47
C GLU A 239 10.68 -12.85 -4.71
N ARG A 240 10.90 -14.16 -4.67
CA ARG A 240 10.04 -15.13 -3.99
C ARG A 240 10.64 -15.49 -2.64
N ILE A 241 10.10 -14.89 -1.57
CA ILE A 241 10.64 -15.03 -0.22
C ILE A 241 9.68 -15.85 0.64
N SER A 242 10.19 -16.90 1.33
CA SER A 242 9.38 -17.73 2.20
C SER A 242 9.04 -17.01 3.53
N VAL A 243 7.85 -17.29 4.04
CA VAL A 243 7.42 -16.78 5.36
C VAL A 243 8.39 -17.26 6.46
N ARG A 244 8.94 -18.47 6.33
CA ARG A 244 9.95 -19.02 7.23
C ARG A 244 11.21 -18.15 7.27
N TYR A 245 11.72 -17.74 6.09
CA TYR A 245 12.90 -16.88 6.02
C TYR A 245 12.66 -15.54 6.71
N VAL A 246 11.53 -14.89 6.42
CA VAL A 246 11.16 -13.62 7.07
C VAL A 246 11.02 -13.77 8.58
N ALA A 247 10.35 -14.83 9.03
CA ALA A 247 10.15 -15.08 10.45
C ALA A 247 11.46 -15.33 11.18
N LYS A 248 12.36 -16.12 10.59
CA LYS A 248 13.69 -16.40 11.13
C LYS A 248 14.53 -15.12 11.24
N THR A 249 14.64 -14.35 10.16
CA THR A 249 15.40 -13.10 10.13
C THR A 249 14.88 -12.08 11.16
N LEU A 250 13.57 -11.94 11.28
CA LEU A 250 12.98 -11.05 12.28
C LEU A 250 13.22 -11.55 13.72
N GLY A 251 13.15 -12.87 13.92
CA GLY A 251 13.48 -13.51 15.19
C GLY A 251 14.92 -13.24 15.62
N GLU A 252 15.89 -13.44 14.73
CA GLU A 252 17.32 -13.17 14.96
C GLU A 252 17.57 -11.71 15.35
N LEU A 253 16.84 -10.76 14.75
CA LEU A 253 16.98 -9.34 15.03
C LEU A 253 16.31 -8.90 16.35
N LEU A 254 15.19 -9.49 16.75
CA LEU A 254 14.39 -9.04 17.90
C LEU A 254 14.52 -9.92 19.15
N SER A 255 14.63 -11.24 18.99
CA SER A 255 14.64 -12.21 20.08
C SER A 255 15.31 -13.52 19.65
N PRO A 256 16.64 -13.55 19.53
CA PRO A 256 17.39 -14.69 18.97
C PRO A 256 17.21 -16.00 19.74
N GLU A 257 16.82 -15.93 21.02
CA GLU A 257 16.58 -17.11 21.84
C GLU A 257 15.16 -17.71 21.70
N THR A 258 14.26 -17.02 20.94
CA THR A 258 12.90 -17.50 20.74
C THR A 258 12.84 -18.58 19.66
N ASP A 259 12.26 -19.73 19.99
CA ASP A 259 12.00 -20.79 19.01
C ASP A 259 10.73 -20.46 18.21
N ILE A 260 10.88 -20.28 16.89
CA ILE A 260 9.76 -19.97 15.99
C ILE A 260 9.35 -21.23 15.23
N ARG A 261 8.13 -21.68 15.46
CA ARG A 261 7.54 -22.89 14.86
C ARG A 261 6.34 -22.57 14.01
N PHE A 262 6.01 -23.48 13.10
CA PHE A 262 4.83 -23.44 12.25
C PHE A 262 3.89 -24.60 12.60
N ASN A 263 2.58 -24.33 12.66
CA ASN A 263 1.57 -25.33 13.04
C ASN A 263 1.09 -26.22 11.88
N GLY A 264 1.52 -25.98 10.65
CA GLY A 264 1.10 -26.72 9.45
C GLY A 264 -0.29 -26.38 8.92
N ILE A 265 -1.05 -25.51 9.59
CA ILE A 265 -2.43 -25.17 9.23
C ILE A 265 -2.45 -23.99 8.27
N GLN A 266 -2.79 -24.24 7.01
CA GLN A 266 -2.98 -23.18 6.01
C GLN A 266 -4.31 -22.43 6.27
N ARG A 267 -4.29 -21.10 6.11
CA ARG A 267 -5.50 -20.30 6.17
C ARG A 267 -6.25 -20.39 4.83
N THR A 268 -7.54 -20.67 4.89
CA THR A 268 -8.38 -20.68 3.69
C THR A 268 -8.34 -19.31 3.01
N GLY A 269 -8.08 -19.30 1.70
CA GLY A 269 -7.99 -18.08 0.91
C GLY A 269 -6.62 -17.36 0.93
N ASP A 270 -5.65 -17.88 1.68
CA ASP A 270 -4.26 -17.40 1.58
C ASP A 270 -3.57 -18.08 0.38
N PRO A 271 -3.08 -17.32 -0.61
CA PRO A 271 -2.32 -17.92 -1.72
C PRO A 271 -1.01 -18.52 -1.21
N PHE A 272 -0.64 -19.69 -1.79
CA PHE A 272 0.59 -20.33 -1.37
C PHE A 272 1.82 -19.57 -1.86
N HIS A 273 1.80 -19.13 -3.12
CA HIS A 273 2.90 -18.40 -3.74
C HIS A 273 2.42 -17.07 -4.34
N TYR A 274 3.13 -16.00 -4.02
CA TYR A 274 2.99 -14.71 -4.67
C TYR A 274 4.35 -14.18 -5.08
N GLN A 275 4.49 -13.88 -6.39
CA GLN A 275 5.66 -13.25 -6.99
C GLN A 275 5.19 -12.33 -8.12
N ALA A 276 5.65 -11.10 -8.15
CA ALA A 276 5.36 -10.16 -9.23
C ALA A 276 6.19 -10.50 -10.48
N ASP A 277 5.56 -10.49 -11.66
CA ASP A 277 6.31 -10.19 -12.87
C ASP A 277 6.63 -8.69 -12.86
N THR A 278 7.90 -8.35 -12.91
CA THR A 278 8.39 -6.96 -12.82
C THR A 278 8.87 -6.42 -14.16
N CYS A 279 8.56 -7.10 -15.28
CA CYS A 279 8.99 -6.67 -16.60
C CYS A 279 8.52 -5.26 -16.95
N GLN A 280 7.24 -4.94 -16.71
CA GLN A 280 6.72 -3.60 -16.97
C GLN A 280 7.35 -2.53 -16.07
N MET A 281 7.54 -2.82 -14.78
CA MET A 281 8.21 -1.92 -13.85
C MET A 281 9.64 -1.60 -14.32
N ARG A 282 10.39 -2.61 -14.77
CA ARG A 282 11.74 -2.45 -15.35
C ARG A 282 11.74 -1.67 -16.66
N HIS A 283 10.76 -1.88 -17.54
CA HIS A 283 10.60 -1.11 -18.76
C HIS A 283 10.33 0.38 -18.50
N LEU A 284 9.66 0.72 -17.38
CA LEU A 284 9.54 2.10 -16.93
C LEU A 284 10.87 2.68 -16.41
N GLY A 285 11.88 1.84 -16.20
CA GLY A 285 13.19 2.23 -15.70
C GLY A 285 13.34 2.15 -14.18
N PHE A 286 12.46 1.40 -13.50
CA PHE A 286 12.53 1.23 -12.04
C PHE A 286 13.11 -0.13 -11.65
N HIS A 287 14.02 -0.09 -10.67
CA HIS A 287 14.61 -1.26 -10.04
C HIS A 287 14.53 -1.06 -8.51
N PRO A 288 13.94 -1.98 -7.75
CA PRO A 288 13.99 -1.95 -6.29
C PRO A 288 15.46 -1.90 -5.81
N MET A 289 15.75 -1.04 -4.85
CA MET A 289 17.11 -0.82 -4.35
C MET A 289 17.34 -1.39 -2.94
N CYS A 290 16.26 -1.58 -2.18
CA CYS A 290 16.34 -2.09 -0.82
C CYS A 290 16.14 -3.60 -0.81
N ASN A 291 17.19 -4.36 -0.47
CA ASN A 291 17.05 -5.79 -0.22
C ASN A 291 16.32 -6.04 1.10
N LEU A 292 15.81 -7.27 1.27
CA LEU A 292 14.97 -7.63 2.41
C LEU A 292 15.71 -7.47 3.76
N GLU A 293 16.95 -7.91 3.84
CA GLU A 293 17.74 -7.88 5.08
C GLU A 293 17.94 -6.45 5.58
N LYS A 294 18.35 -5.55 4.69
CA LYS A 294 18.51 -4.12 4.99
C LYS A 294 17.18 -3.48 5.39
N GLY A 295 16.13 -3.80 4.65
CA GLY A 295 14.79 -3.26 4.93
C GLY A 295 14.23 -3.76 6.26
N MET A 296 14.48 -5.03 6.63
CA MET A 296 14.07 -5.59 7.91
C MET A 296 14.88 -5.00 9.07
N ALA A 297 16.18 -4.80 8.91
CA ALA A 297 17.01 -4.12 9.91
C ALA A 297 16.50 -2.69 10.16
N GLY A 298 16.18 -1.93 9.11
CA GLY A 298 15.57 -0.59 9.23
C GLY A 298 14.19 -0.62 9.88
N TYR A 299 13.38 -1.66 9.61
CA TYR A 299 12.08 -1.85 10.25
C TYR A 299 12.23 -2.11 11.76
N VAL A 300 13.18 -2.96 12.15
CA VAL A 300 13.47 -3.25 13.56
C VAL A 300 14.03 -2.01 14.28
N ASP A 301 14.95 -1.28 13.66
CA ASP A 301 15.46 -0.02 14.20
C ASP A 301 14.34 0.97 14.47
N TRP A 302 13.41 1.14 13.52
CA TRP A 302 12.21 1.95 13.72
C TRP A 302 11.35 1.44 14.89
N LEU A 303 11.13 0.13 15.02
CA LEU A 303 10.36 -0.44 16.14
C LEU A 303 11.00 -0.12 17.50
N MET A 304 12.32 -0.16 17.58
CA MET A 304 13.06 0.05 18.83
C MET A 304 13.13 1.54 19.24
N HIS A 305 13.14 2.45 18.27
CA HIS A 305 13.29 3.89 18.48
C HIS A 305 12.00 4.69 18.35
N SER A 306 10.92 4.11 17.77
CA SER A 306 9.62 4.77 17.77
C SER A 306 9.08 4.78 19.21
N ASP A 307 9.18 5.93 19.86
CA ASP A 307 8.77 6.18 21.24
C ASP A 307 7.48 5.45 21.63
N GLY A 308 7.60 4.45 22.50
CA GLY A 308 6.59 3.92 23.43
C GLY A 308 5.15 3.66 22.96
N ASP A 309 4.77 4.12 21.80
CA ASP A 309 3.39 4.14 21.29
C ASP A 309 2.91 2.78 20.76
N TYR A 310 3.82 1.85 20.49
CA TYR A 310 3.43 0.50 20.09
C TYR A 310 2.96 -0.38 21.26
N ARG A 311 3.30 -0.01 22.52
CA ARG A 311 2.86 -0.72 23.75
C ARG A 311 1.46 -0.30 24.21
N LYS A 312 0.90 0.78 23.66
CA LYS A 312 -0.39 1.35 24.07
C LYS A 312 -1.60 0.92 23.21
N CYS A 313 -1.37 0.20 22.12
CA CYS A 313 -2.43 -0.25 21.19
C CYS A 313 -2.64 -1.77 21.23
N ALA A 314 -2.32 -2.43 22.34
CA ALA A 314 -2.65 -3.84 22.61
C ALA A 314 -4.00 -3.93 23.32
#